data_0d6f170ba5fb42f08d6acef6105f8f6d
#
_entry.id   0d6f170ba5fb42f08d6acef6105f8f6d
#
_cell.length_a   1.000
_cell.length_b   1.000
_cell.length_c   1.000
_cell.angle_alpha   90.00
_cell.angle_beta   90.00
_cell.angle_gamma   90.00
#
_symmetry.space_group_name_H-M   'P 1'
#
loop_
_entity.id
_entity.type
_entity.pdbx_description
1 polymer ?
#
loop_
_entity_poly.entity_id
_entity_poly.type
_entity_poly.pdbx_seq_one_letter_code
_entity_poly.pdbx_strand_id
1 'polypeptide(L)'
;HMVGGPAQMDLFDYKPAMQEMYDKDLPDSIRKGQRLTTMTSGQARFPIAPSRFKFSQAGECGMWMNTELLPWMAKKADDICLMRSLNTEAINHEPAIAAMQTGNQVTGRPCLGSWASYGLGTMNENLPSFVVLVAVPSNREQEQAISSRLWSSGYLPGQFAGVSFRSKGDPILYI
;
A
#
# COMPACT_ATOMS: atom_id res chain seq x y z
N HIS A 1 -2.44 4.24 3.29
CA HIS A 1 -2.22 3.41 2.10
C HIS A 1 -1.02 3.95 1.31
N MET A 2 -0.06 3.10 1.01
CA MET A 2 1.11 3.45 0.20
C MET A 2 0.88 2.98 -1.23
N VAL A 3 0.59 3.92 -2.12
CA VAL A 3 0.36 3.64 -3.55
C VAL A 3 1.70 3.38 -4.25
N GLY A 4 1.70 2.55 -5.28
CA GLY A 4 2.89 2.22 -6.07
C GLY A 4 3.67 1.00 -5.56
N GLY A 5 3.20 0.35 -4.50
CA GLY A 5 3.73 -0.91 -4.02
C GLY A 5 5.20 -0.85 -3.58
N PRO A 6 5.56 -0.07 -2.56
CA PRO A 6 6.91 -0.12 -2.00
C PRO A 6 7.28 -1.54 -1.65
N ALA A 7 8.52 -1.94 -1.93
CA ALA A 7 8.97 -3.30 -1.73
C ALA A 7 8.90 -3.68 -0.24
N GLN A 8 8.15 -4.73 0.10
CA GLN A 8 8.04 -5.21 1.47
C GLN A 8 9.41 -5.63 2.05
N MET A 9 10.32 -6.06 1.20
CA MET A 9 11.70 -6.43 1.58
C MET A 9 12.53 -5.23 2.03
N ASP A 10 12.14 -4.01 1.68
CA ASP A 10 12.77 -2.79 2.15
C ASP A 10 12.08 -2.21 3.39
N LEU A 11 10.93 -2.72 3.78
CA LEU A 11 10.10 -2.14 4.86
C LEU A 11 9.95 -3.07 6.08
N PHE A 12 9.38 -4.26 5.88
CA PHE A 12 8.94 -5.14 6.97
C PHE A 12 9.41 -6.58 6.86
N ASP A 13 9.90 -6.98 5.69
CA ASP A 13 10.24 -8.37 5.41
C ASP A 13 11.76 -8.56 5.40
N TYR A 14 12.34 -8.60 6.60
CA TYR A 14 13.78 -8.76 6.79
C TYR A 14 14.26 -10.14 6.32
N LYS A 15 15.14 -10.16 5.33
CA LYS A 15 15.70 -11.36 4.70
C LYS A 15 17.23 -11.30 4.65
N PRO A 16 17.95 -11.55 5.76
CA PRO A 16 19.40 -11.40 5.81
C PRO A 16 20.13 -12.31 4.83
N ALA A 17 19.62 -13.53 4.57
CA ALA A 17 20.22 -14.45 3.61
C ALA A 17 20.31 -13.90 2.17
N MET A 18 19.53 -12.88 1.81
CA MET A 18 19.64 -12.25 0.50
C MET A 18 20.96 -11.51 0.31
N GLN A 19 21.65 -11.11 1.38
CA GLN A 19 22.97 -10.47 1.28
C GLN A 19 24.01 -11.40 0.65
N GLU A 20 24.00 -12.68 1.05
CA GLU A 20 24.89 -13.71 0.51
C GLU A 20 24.53 -14.11 -0.92
N MET A 21 23.30 -13.78 -1.33
CA MET A 21 22.76 -14.07 -2.65
C MET A 21 22.81 -12.85 -3.60
N TYR A 22 23.43 -11.75 -3.18
CA TYR A 22 23.51 -10.54 -4.00
C TYR A 22 24.05 -10.85 -5.41
N ASP A 23 23.39 -10.32 -6.43
CA ASP A 23 23.67 -10.48 -7.87
C ASP A 23 23.67 -11.94 -8.39
N LYS A 24 23.37 -12.94 -7.54
CA LYS A 24 23.09 -14.29 -8.04
C LYS A 24 21.70 -14.33 -8.66
N ASP A 25 21.54 -15.17 -9.65
CA ASP A 25 20.23 -15.31 -10.30
C ASP A 25 19.23 -16.01 -9.37
N LEU A 26 17.96 -15.62 -9.47
CA LEU A 26 16.89 -16.18 -8.67
C LEU A 26 16.80 -17.70 -8.89
N PRO A 27 16.93 -18.54 -7.84
CA PRO A 27 16.87 -19.99 -7.97
C PRO A 27 15.57 -20.49 -8.59
N ASP A 28 15.68 -21.51 -9.45
CA ASP A 28 14.50 -22.13 -10.08
C ASP A 28 13.49 -22.68 -9.06
N SER A 29 13.96 -23.11 -7.90
CA SER A 29 13.10 -23.56 -6.80
C SER A 29 12.14 -22.49 -6.30
N ILE A 30 12.53 -21.20 -6.41
CA ILE A 30 11.69 -20.06 -6.05
C ILE A 30 10.90 -19.56 -7.25
N ARG A 31 11.54 -19.56 -8.43
CA ARG A 31 10.95 -19.05 -9.68
C ARG A 31 9.97 -20.02 -10.32
N LYS A 32 10.18 -21.32 -10.16
CA LYS A 32 9.43 -22.40 -10.84
C LYS A 32 7.92 -22.29 -10.59
N GLY A 33 7.16 -22.15 -11.67
CA GLY A 33 5.70 -22.04 -11.63
C GLY A 33 5.16 -20.65 -11.30
N GLN A 34 6.02 -19.67 -11.02
CA GLN A 34 5.56 -18.29 -10.83
C GLN A 34 5.32 -17.60 -12.18
N ARG A 35 4.18 -16.91 -12.26
CA ARG A 35 3.85 -16.05 -13.40
C ARG A 35 4.73 -14.80 -13.36
N LEU A 36 5.62 -14.67 -14.34
CA LEU A 36 6.38 -13.43 -14.54
C LEU A 36 5.51 -12.39 -15.24
N THR A 37 5.69 -11.13 -14.88
CA THR A 37 4.99 -10.02 -15.54
C THR A 37 5.60 -9.76 -16.91
N THR A 38 4.82 -9.20 -17.84
CA THR A 38 5.33 -8.77 -19.15
C THR A 38 6.42 -7.71 -19.03
N MET A 39 6.47 -6.96 -17.93
CA MET A 39 7.50 -5.96 -17.64
C MET A 39 8.89 -6.54 -17.49
N THR A 40 9.01 -7.83 -17.13
CA THR A 40 10.28 -8.55 -16.96
C THR A 40 10.60 -9.50 -18.11
N SER A 41 9.73 -9.59 -19.12
CA SER A 41 9.87 -10.56 -20.22
C SER A 41 11.14 -10.39 -21.06
N GLY A 42 11.70 -9.17 -21.11
CA GLY A 42 12.95 -8.87 -21.81
C GLY A 42 14.22 -9.04 -20.98
N GLN A 43 14.12 -9.44 -19.70
CA GLN A 43 15.28 -9.62 -18.84
C GLN A 43 15.90 -11.00 -19.05
N ALA A 44 17.20 -11.01 -19.33
CA ALA A 44 17.97 -12.26 -19.47
C ALA A 44 18.27 -12.91 -18.11
N ARG A 45 18.32 -12.11 -17.03
CA ARG A 45 18.65 -12.52 -15.67
C ARG A 45 17.68 -11.93 -14.65
N PHE A 46 17.52 -12.59 -13.52
CA PHE A 46 16.73 -12.13 -12.39
C PHE A 46 17.60 -12.04 -11.14
N PRO A 47 18.55 -11.10 -11.09
CA PRO A 47 19.49 -11.00 -9.98
C PRO A 47 18.79 -10.62 -8.68
N ILE A 48 19.22 -11.24 -7.58
CA ILE A 48 18.71 -10.94 -6.24
C ILE A 48 19.34 -9.64 -5.77
N ALA A 49 18.49 -8.71 -5.30
CA ALA A 49 18.89 -7.44 -4.72
C ALA A 49 18.37 -7.36 -3.26
N PRO A 50 19.25 -7.51 -2.26
CA PRO A 50 18.87 -7.32 -0.87
C PRO A 50 18.60 -5.84 -0.57
N SER A 51 17.88 -5.59 0.52
CA SER A 51 17.70 -4.24 1.01
C SER A 51 19.04 -3.59 1.36
N ARG A 52 19.18 -2.32 1.03
CA ARG A 52 20.35 -1.49 1.37
C ARG A 52 20.20 -0.77 2.71
N PHE A 53 19.02 -0.82 3.27
CA PHE A 53 18.66 -0.09 4.48
C PHE A 53 18.82 -0.96 5.72
N LYS A 54 18.94 -0.31 6.87
CA LYS A 54 19.11 -1.00 8.15
C LYS A 54 17.80 -1.51 8.71
N PHE A 55 17.78 -2.76 9.04
CA PHE A 55 16.73 -3.39 9.83
C PHE A 55 17.16 -3.54 11.27
N SER A 56 16.24 -3.34 12.19
CA SER A 56 16.41 -3.68 13.60
C SER A 56 15.09 -4.17 14.20
N GLN A 57 15.17 -4.81 15.35
CA GLN A 57 14.01 -5.13 16.14
C GLN A 57 13.46 -3.85 16.78
N ALA A 58 12.15 -3.68 16.73
CA ALA A 58 11.44 -2.52 17.27
C ALA A 58 10.34 -2.99 18.23
N GLY A 59 10.09 -2.18 19.24
CA GLY A 59 9.13 -2.45 20.30
C GLY A 59 9.53 -3.60 21.24
N GLU A 60 8.71 -3.85 22.23
CA GLU A 60 8.83 -5.02 23.14
C GLU A 60 8.51 -6.33 22.39
N CYS A 61 7.63 -6.24 21.35
CA CYS A 61 7.30 -7.37 20.49
C CYS A 61 8.48 -7.88 19.65
N GLY A 62 9.58 -7.11 19.55
CA GLY A 62 10.76 -7.47 18.79
C GLY A 62 10.53 -7.59 17.27
N MET A 63 9.55 -6.84 16.73
CA MET A 63 9.22 -6.85 15.31
C MET A 63 10.40 -6.37 14.47
N TRP A 64 10.85 -7.17 13.51
CA TRP A 64 11.82 -6.75 12.52
C TRP A 64 11.20 -5.77 11.55
N MET A 65 11.77 -4.58 11.45
CA MET A 65 11.36 -3.58 10.48
C MET A 65 12.53 -2.68 10.08
N ASN A 66 12.34 -1.99 8.98
CA ASN A 66 13.30 -0.97 8.56
C ASN A 66 13.16 0.28 9.43
N THR A 67 14.03 0.43 10.40
CA THR A 67 14.02 1.57 11.32
C THR A 67 14.63 2.84 10.74
N GLU A 68 15.35 2.72 9.62
CA GLU A 68 15.91 3.86 8.89
C GLU A 68 14.84 4.57 8.05
N LEU A 69 14.04 3.83 7.30
CA LEU A 69 12.95 4.40 6.48
C LEU A 69 11.67 4.68 7.28
N LEU A 70 11.43 3.92 8.34
CA LEU A 70 10.20 3.97 9.11
C LEU A 70 10.43 4.29 10.61
N PRO A 71 11.22 5.33 10.95
CA PRO A 71 11.60 5.58 12.34
C PRO A 71 10.42 5.90 13.26
N TRP A 72 9.37 6.49 12.72
CA TRP A 72 8.17 6.83 13.49
C TRP A 72 7.26 5.61 13.68
N MET A 73 7.15 4.73 12.68
CA MET A 73 6.43 3.47 12.82
C MET A 73 7.14 2.53 13.80
N ALA A 74 8.48 2.54 13.80
CA ALA A 74 9.25 1.73 14.74
C ALA A 74 8.94 2.07 16.21
N LYS A 75 8.64 3.33 16.52
CA LYS A 75 8.21 3.75 17.87
C LYS A 75 6.82 3.25 18.25
N LYS A 76 6.07 2.74 17.29
CA LYS A 76 4.70 2.24 17.43
C LYS A 76 4.59 0.75 17.09
N ALA A 77 5.72 0.03 17.10
CA ALA A 77 5.75 -1.37 16.71
C ALA A 77 4.80 -2.24 17.54
N ASP A 78 4.68 -1.96 18.82
CA ASP A 78 3.81 -2.71 19.74
C ASP A 78 2.30 -2.45 19.52
N ASP A 79 1.98 -1.33 18.88
CA ASP A 79 0.61 -0.96 18.51
C ASP A 79 0.19 -1.50 17.12
N ILE A 80 1.10 -2.20 16.40
CA ILE A 80 0.91 -2.60 15.00
C ILE A 80 0.81 -4.12 14.90
N CYS A 81 -0.19 -4.59 14.15
CA CYS A 81 -0.28 -5.99 13.71
C CYS A 81 0.18 -6.10 12.25
N LEU A 82 1.28 -6.82 12.02
CA LEU A 82 1.83 -7.03 10.68
C LEU A 82 1.39 -8.38 10.10
N MET A 83 0.51 -8.34 9.12
CA MET A 83 0.05 -9.53 8.39
C MET A 83 0.95 -9.79 7.18
N ARG A 84 1.88 -10.76 7.29
CA ARG A 84 2.89 -11.05 6.26
C ARG A 84 2.43 -12.01 5.17
N SER A 85 1.30 -12.68 5.36
CA SER A 85 0.81 -13.75 4.47
C SER A 85 -0.23 -13.28 3.45
N LEU A 86 -0.44 -11.97 3.32
CA LEU A 86 -1.36 -11.45 2.31
C LEU A 86 -0.82 -11.69 0.91
N ASN A 87 -1.69 -12.17 0.02
CA ASN A 87 -1.38 -12.44 -1.37
C ASN A 87 -2.45 -11.85 -2.29
N THR A 88 -2.05 -11.47 -3.48
CA THR A 88 -2.95 -11.05 -4.56
C THR A 88 -2.41 -11.49 -5.91
N GLU A 89 -3.29 -11.80 -6.84
CA GLU A 89 -2.95 -12.08 -8.24
C GLU A 89 -2.89 -10.80 -9.09
N ALA A 90 -3.16 -9.64 -8.50
CA ALA A 90 -3.11 -8.37 -9.22
C ALA A 90 -1.66 -8.01 -9.57
N ILE A 91 -1.38 -7.92 -10.87
CA ILE A 91 -0.04 -7.68 -11.39
C ILE A 91 0.29 -6.18 -11.43
N ASN A 92 -0.70 -5.33 -11.76
CA ASN A 92 -0.54 -3.90 -11.94
C ASN A 92 -1.03 -3.11 -10.71
N HIS A 93 -0.54 -1.87 -10.58
CA HIS A 93 -0.87 -1.00 -9.47
C HIS A 93 -2.37 -0.74 -9.32
N GLU A 94 -3.08 -0.38 -10.41
CA GLU A 94 -4.50 -0.03 -10.34
C GLU A 94 -5.37 -1.21 -9.88
N PRO A 95 -5.34 -2.40 -10.49
CA PRO A 95 -6.11 -3.54 -9.99
C PRO A 95 -5.66 -3.99 -8.58
N ALA A 96 -4.37 -3.86 -8.22
CA ALA A 96 -3.90 -4.19 -6.89
C ALA A 96 -4.45 -3.23 -5.83
N ILE A 97 -4.49 -1.94 -6.13
CA ILE A 97 -5.09 -0.93 -5.24
C ILE A 97 -6.59 -1.18 -5.11
N ALA A 98 -7.29 -1.44 -6.22
CA ALA A 98 -8.71 -1.77 -6.19
C ALA A 98 -8.97 -3.01 -5.31
N ALA A 99 -8.17 -4.07 -5.47
CA ALA A 99 -8.28 -5.28 -4.66
C ALA A 99 -8.06 -4.99 -3.17
N MET A 100 -7.05 -4.19 -2.82
CA MET A 100 -6.76 -3.81 -1.43
C MET A 100 -7.88 -2.95 -0.82
N GLN A 101 -8.45 -2.05 -1.58
CA GLN A 101 -9.48 -1.12 -1.09
C GLN A 101 -10.89 -1.72 -1.06
N THR A 102 -11.21 -2.62 -1.97
CA THR A 102 -12.59 -3.07 -2.21
C THR A 102 -12.77 -4.59 -2.13
N GLY A 103 -11.69 -5.35 -1.99
CA GLY A 103 -11.69 -6.80 -2.07
C GLY A 103 -11.85 -7.35 -3.49
N ASN A 104 -11.76 -6.50 -4.53
CA ASN A 104 -11.89 -6.93 -5.92
C ASN A 104 -11.01 -6.10 -6.86
N GLN A 105 -10.41 -6.73 -7.86
CA GLN A 105 -9.58 -6.05 -8.85
C GLN A 105 -10.39 -5.15 -9.81
N VAL A 106 -11.68 -5.44 -9.96
CA VAL A 106 -12.59 -4.64 -10.79
C VAL A 106 -13.20 -3.54 -9.95
N THR A 107 -13.10 -2.31 -10.42
CA THR A 107 -13.67 -1.12 -9.76
C THR A 107 -15.21 -1.15 -9.74
N GLY A 108 -15.83 -0.33 -8.87
CA GLY A 108 -17.29 -0.21 -8.74
C GLY A 108 -17.86 -0.81 -7.46
N ARG A 109 -17.04 -1.44 -6.62
CA ARG A 109 -17.42 -1.86 -5.28
C ARG A 109 -17.10 -0.78 -4.25
N PRO A 110 -17.83 -0.72 -3.13
CA PRO A 110 -17.51 0.22 -2.05
C PRO A 110 -16.10 -0.05 -1.50
N CYS A 111 -15.36 1.01 -1.23
CA CYS A 111 -14.07 0.90 -0.59
C CYS A 111 -14.22 0.64 0.93
N LEU A 112 -13.12 0.28 1.57
CA LEU A 112 -13.09 0.01 3.02
C LEU A 112 -13.64 1.18 3.84
N GLY A 113 -13.28 2.43 3.50
CA GLY A 113 -13.78 3.62 4.18
C GLY A 113 -15.29 3.80 4.03
N SER A 114 -15.84 3.49 2.85
CA SER A 114 -17.29 3.54 2.61
C SER A 114 -18.03 2.49 3.44
N TRP A 115 -17.48 1.28 3.54
CA TRP A 115 -18.04 0.23 4.40
C TRP A 115 -17.98 0.59 5.88
N ALA A 116 -16.87 1.20 6.34
CA ALA A 116 -16.74 1.66 7.71
C ALA A 116 -17.76 2.76 8.03
N SER A 117 -17.92 3.75 7.14
CA SER A 117 -18.92 4.80 7.29
C SER A 117 -20.36 4.25 7.30
N TYR A 118 -20.65 3.29 6.41
CA TYR A 118 -21.97 2.66 6.34
C TYR A 118 -22.30 1.85 7.60
N GLY A 119 -21.35 1.04 8.08
CA GLY A 119 -21.58 0.10 9.18
C GLY A 119 -21.46 0.72 10.57
N LEU A 120 -20.55 1.69 10.75
CA LEU A 120 -20.26 2.29 12.06
C LEU A 120 -20.86 3.68 12.22
N GLY A 121 -21.22 4.34 11.11
CA GLY A 121 -21.66 5.74 11.13
C GLY A 121 -20.54 6.71 11.49
N THR A 122 -20.93 7.86 11.99
CA THR A 122 -20.01 8.90 12.47
C THR A 122 -20.58 9.55 13.74
N MET A 123 -19.69 9.93 14.66
CA MET A 123 -20.04 10.75 15.82
C MET A 123 -19.96 12.25 15.52
N ASN A 124 -19.57 12.62 14.31
CA ASN A 124 -19.39 14.00 13.90
C ASN A 124 -20.56 14.44 13.03
N GLU A 125 -21.21 15.55 13.40
CA GLU A 125 -22.37 16.09 12.69
C GLU A 125 -21.96 17.12 11.62
N ASN A 126 -20.74 17.68 11.70
CA ASN A 126 -20.31 18.82 10.91
C ASN A 126 -19.20 18.52 9.88
N LEU A 127 -18.70 17.28 9.86
CA LEU A 127 -17.64 16.87 8.93
C LEU A 127 -18.05 15.60 8.20
N PRO A 128 -17.51 15.37 6.99
CA PRO A 128 -17.70 14.10 6.30
C PRO A 128 -17.24 12.93 7.16
N SER A 129 -17.99 11.83 7.14
CA SER A 129 -17.66 10.61 7.87
C SER A 129 -16.38 9.93 7.34
N PHE A 130 -16.06 10.15 6.08
CA PHE A 130 -14.91 9.58 5.42
C PHE A 130 -14.11 10.66 4.67
N VAL A 131 -13.00 11.06 5.22
CA VAL A 131 -12.09 12.07 4.65
C VAL A 131 -10.89 11.38 4.00
N VAL A 132 -10.51 11.88 2.83
CA VAL A 132 -9.37 11.39 2.06
C VAL A 132 -8.33 12.49 1.96
N LEU A 133 -7.12 12.20 2.43
CA LEU A 133 -5.96 13.05 2.30
C LEU A 133 -4.97 12.42 1.32
N VAL A 134 -4.74 13.07 0.20
CA VAL A 134 -3.78 12.60 -0.81
C VAL A 134 -2.45 13.29 -0.56
N ALA A 135 -1.43 12.50 -0.18
CA ALA A 135 -0.07 13.01 -0.08
C ALA A 135 0.55 13.20 -1.47
N VAL A 136 0.99 14.41 -1.75
CA VAL A 136 1.71 14.73 -2.99
C VAL A 136 3.22 14.65 -2.69
N PRO A 137 4.00 13.85 -3.44
CA PRO A 137 5.44 13.81 -3.28
C PRO A 137 6.07 15.18 -3.56
N SER A 138 6.97 15.63 -2.69
CA SER A 138 7.61 16.95 -2.81
C SER A 138 8.53 17.10 -4.04
N ASN A 139 8.98 16.00 -4.64
CA ASN A 139 10.06 15.99 -5.64
C ASN A 139 9.75 15.23 -6.93
N ARG A 140 8.49 14.93 -7.24
CA ARG A 140 8.14 14.20 -8.46
C ARG A 140 6.97 14.85 -9.19
N GLU A 141 7.19 15.15 -10.48
CA GLU A 141 6.16 15.60 -11.41
C GLU A 141 5.17 14.46 -11.80
N GLN A 142 5.53 13.20 -11.54
CA GLN A 142 4.66 12.06 -11.85
C GLN A 142 3.85 11.68 -10.62
N GLU A 143 2.59 12.05 -10.66
CA GLU A 143 1.59 11.53 -9.73
C GLU A 143 1.33 10.06 -10.03
N GLN A 144 1.27 9.24 -8.98
CA GLN A 144 0.70 7.90 -9.10
C GLN A 144 -0.75 8.02 -9.57
N ALA A 145 -1.24 7.03 -10.31
CA ALA A 145 -2.62 7.00 -10.80
C ALA A 145 -3.61 6.86 -9.62
N ILE A 146 -3.78 7.97 -8.90
CA ILE A 146 -4.74 8.09 -7.80
C ILE A 146 -6.01 8.71 -8.38
N SER A 147 -7.11 7.97 -8.33
CA SER A 147 -8.39 8.43 -8.84
C SER A 147 -9.47 8.33 -7.76
N SER A 148 -10.53 9.14 -7.89
CA SER A 148 -11.67 9.13 -6.97
C SER A 148 -12.38 7.76 -6.87
N ARG A 149 -12.15 6.86 -7.82
CA ARG A 149 -12.64 5.48 -7.78
C ARG A 149 -12.12 4.71 -6.56
N LEU A 150 -10.96 5.10 -6.02
CA LEU A 150 -10.33 4.42 -4.87
C LEU A 150 -11.03 4.71 -3.54
N TRP A 151 -11.85 5.76 -3.47
CA TRP A 151 -12.65 6.11 -2.29
C TRP A 151 -14.13 6.27 -2.63
N SER A 152 -14.57 5.65 -3.70
CA SER A 152 -15.96 5.62 -4.13
C SER A 152 -16.82 4.77 -3.20
N SER A 153 -18.08 5.19 -3.06
CA SER A 153 -19.11 4.39 -2.37
C SER A 153 -19.58 3.16 -3.17
N GLY A 154 -19.14 3.03 -4.43
CA GLY A 154 -19.58 1.93 -5.30
C GLY A 154 -21.10 1.91 -5.44
N TYR A 155 -21.71 0.78 -5.05
CA TYR A 155 -23.18 0.62 -5.05
C TYR A 155 -23.86 1.08 -3.76
N LEU A 156 -23.12 1.55 -2.74
CA LEU A 156 -23.70 2.20 -1.58
C LEU A 156 -24.12 3.65 -1.93
N PRO A 157 -25.04 4.25 -1.17
CA PRO A 157 -25.41 5.65 -1.36
C PRO A 157 -24.20 6.59 -1.34
N GLY A 158 -24.23 7.65 -2.16
CA GLY A 158 -23.14 8.59 -2.35
C GLY A 158 -22.62 9.26 -1.06
N GLN A 159 -23.47 9.40 -0.06
CA GLN A 159 -23.10 9.96 1.25
C GLN A 159 -21.98 9.17 1.99
N PHE A 160 -21.74 7.92 1.60
CA PHE A 160 -20.67 7.08 2.13
C PHE A 160 -19.38 7.13 1.31
N ALA A 161 -19.34 7.93 0.24
CA ALA A 161 -18.11 8.15 -0.53
C ALA A 161 -17.12 8.98 0.27
N GLY A 162 -15.83 8.76 0.03
CA GLY A 162 -14.78 9.58 0.61
C GLY A 162 -14.76 10.98 0.01
N VAL A 163 -14.59 11.98 0.87
CA VAL A 163 -14.43 13.38 0.47
C VAL A 163 -12.95 13.72 0.49
N SER A 164 -12.40 14.04 -0.69
CA SER A 164 -11.00 14.41 -0.80
C SER A 164 -10.78 15.87 -0.37
N PHE A 165 -9.94 16.05 0.64
CA PHE A 165 -9.52 17.38 1.07
C PHE A 165 -8.30 17.84 0.29
N ARG A 166 -8.27 19.11 -0.01
CA ARG A 166 -7.16 19.76 -0.73
C ARG A 166 -6.21 20.40 0.25
N SER A 167 -4.92 20.34 -0.08
CA SER A 167 -3.87 20.97 0.73
C SER A 167 -3.69 22.46 0.44
N LYS A 168 -4.31 22.97 -0.63
CA LYS A 168 -4.25 24.38 -1.04
C LYS A 168 -5.63 24.86 -1.52
N GLY A 169 -5.96 26.12 -1.23
CA GLY A 169 -7.27 26.72 -1.53
C GLY A 169 -8.34 26.20 -0.57
N ASP A 170 -9.59 26.23 -1.01
CA ASP A 170 -10.70 25.70 -0.21
C ASP A 170 -10.52 24.21 0.02
N PRO A 171 -10.60 23.74 1.28
CA PRO A 171 -10.34 22.33 1.62
C PRO A 171 -11.26 21.36 0.88
N ILE A 172 -12.48 21.76 0.64
CA ILE A 172 -13.52 20.98 -0.05
C ILE A 172 -14.07 21.81 -1.20
N LEU A 173 -14.26 21.19 -2.37
CA LEU A 173 -14.89 21.82 -3.52
C LEU A 173 -16.41 21.74 -3.41
N TYR A 174 -17.07 22.82 -3.79
CA TYR A 174 -18.54 22.86 -3.94
C TYR A 174 -19.34 22.63 -2.64
N ILE A 175 -18.90 23.23 -1.55
CA ILE A 175 -19.72 23.37 -0.36
C ILE A 175 -20.56 24.66 -0.48
#